data_bc7aa7e7a4cfe49a57fe1eeb383a42fc
#
_entry.id   bc7aa7e7a4cfe49a57fe1eeb383a42fc
#
_cell.length_a   1.000
_cell.length_b   1.000
_cell.length_c   1.000
_cell.angle_alpha   90.00
_cell.angle_beta   90.00
_cell.angle_gamma   90.00
#
_symmetry.space_group_name_H-M   'P 1'
#
loop_
_entity.id
_entity.type
_entity.pdbx_description
1 polymer ?
#
loop_
_entity_poly.entity_id
_entity_poly.type
_entity_poly.pdbx_seq_one_letter_code
_entity_poly.pdbx_strand_id
1 'polypeptide(L)'
;FDIPEAETEIVAGVFTEYTGPLYAYFRLAMNMQTIAGASLVAAVFLPFGFGSCLIVNFVIYILKIAFILFLLALMRTLFARLRIDQMLVFCWKYLAPIALAQITINIIIKAWL
;
A
#
# COMPACT_ATOMS: atom_id res chain seq x y z
N PHE A 1 -5.21 -8.11 -1.38
CA PHE A 1 -3.84 -7.85 -1.85
C PHE A 1 -3.41 -8.73 -3.02
N ASP A 2 -4.12 -9.83 -3.31
CA ASP A 2 -3.76 -10.82 -4.31
C ASP A 2 -4.88 -11.08 -5.33
N ILE A 3 -5.82 -10.18 -5.42
CA ILE A 3 -7.03 -10.33 -6.24
C ILE A 3 -6.70 -10.50 -7.75
N PRO A 4 -5.75 -9.73 -8.35
CA PRO A 4 -5.42 -9.89 -9.77
C PRO A 4 -4.49 -11.07 -10.06
N GLU A 5 -3.79 -11.62 -9.07
CA GLU A 5 -2.77 -12.69 -9.21
C GLU A 5 -3.21 -14.05 -8.68
N ALA A 6 -4.49 -14.30 -8.58
CA ALA A 6 -5.04 -15.54 -8.04
C ALA A 6 -4.53 -16.80 -8.75
N GLU A 7 -3.38 -17.29 -8.34
CA GLU A 7 -2.74 -18.46 -8.92
C GLU A 7 -3.62 -19.72 -8.86
N THR A 8 -4.41 -19.84 -7.79
CA THR A 8 -5.26 -21.02 -7.56
C THR A 8 -6.67 -20.95 -8.16
N GLU A 9 -7.21 -19.75 -8.41
CA GLU A 9 -8.59 -19.59 -8.89
C GLU A 9 -8.69 -19.12 -10.34
N ILE A 10 -7.73 -18.33 -10.84
CA ILE A 10 -7.74 -17.74 -12.20
C ILE A 10 -6.51 -18.15 -13.00
N VAL A 11 -5.76 -19.18 -12.57
CA VAL A 11 -4.54 -19.66 -13.25
C VAL A 11 -3.59 -18.49 -13.60
N ALA A 12 -3.17 -17.69 -12.59
CA ALA A 12 -2.35 -16.48 -12.71
C ALA A 12 -2.99 -15.30 -13.49
N GLY A 13 -4.28 -15.34 -13.78
CA GLY A 13 -5.05 -14.20 -14.31
C GLY A 13 -4.50 -13.63 -15.62
N VAL A 14 -4.32 -12.31 -15.66
CA VAL A 14 -3.87 -11.55 -16.84
C VAL A 14 -2.44 -11.95 -17.30
N PHE A 15 -1.65 -12.56 -16.43
CA PHE A 15 -0.24 -12.91 -16.72
C PHE A 15 -0.03 -14.28 -17.34
N THR A 16 -1.09 -15.05 -17.56
CA THR A 16 -1.04 -16.43 -18.09
C THR A 16 -0.49 -16.48 -19.52
N GLU A 17 -0.70 -15.42 -20.31
CA GLU A 17 -0.24 -15.33 -21.69
C GLU A 17 1.21 -14.87 -21.84
N TYR A 18 1.81 -14.34 -20.76
CA TYR A 18 3.16 -13.82 -20.80
C TYR A 18 4.17 -14.83 -20.26
N THR A 19 5.12 -15.21 -21.09
CA THR A 19 6.21 -16.15 -20.73
C THR A 19 7.58 -15.47 -20.83
N GLY A 20 8.54 -15.96 -20.05
CA GLY A 20 9.94 -15.53 -20.14
C GLY A 20 10.18 -14.09 -19.65
N PRO A 21 10.96 -13.29 -20.40
CA PRO A 21 11.40 -11.97 -19.93
C PRO A 21 10.27 -10.96 -19.74
N LEU A 22 9.17 -11.06 -20.52
CA LEU A 22 8.02 -10.17 -20.38
C LEU A 22 7.34 -10.33 -19.01
N TYR A 23 7.15 -11.57 -18.56
CA TYR A 23 6.63 -11.84 -17.22
C TYR A 23 7.52 -11.26 -16.12
N ALA A 24 8.86 -11.39 -16.28
CA ALA A 24 9.81 -10.83 -15.33
C ALA A 24 9.71 -9.29 -15.22
N TYR A 25 9.49 -8.60 -16.34
CA TYR A 25 9.29 -7.14 -16.33
C TYR A 25 8.01 -6.74 -15.60
N PHE A 26 6.91 -7.46 -15.79
CA PHE A 26 5.67 -7.21 -15.02
C PHE A 26 5.86 -7.43 -13.53
N ARG A 27 6.55 -8.51 -13.15
CA ARG A 27 6.84 -8.81 -11.74
C ARG A 27 7.72 -7.72 -11.11
N LEU A 28 8.73 -7.26 -11.84
CA LEU A 28 9.58 -6.15 -11.42
C LEU A 28 8.78 -4.86 -11.24
N ALA A 29 7.91 -4.54 -12.20
CA ALA A 29 7.06 -3.35 -12.14
C ALA A 29 6.15 -3.35 -10.91
N MET A 30 5.54 -4.48 -10.56
CA MET A 30 4.70 -4.62 -9.38
C MET A 30 5.49 -4.47 -8.07
N ASN A 31 6.69 -5.01 -8.01
CA ASN A 31 7.56 -4.81 -6.85
C ASN A 31 7.97 -3.33 -6.70
N MET A 32 8.31 -2.66 -7.81
CA MET A 32 8.62 -1.23 -7.81
C MET A 32 7.42 -0.38 -7.37
N GLN A 33 6.21 -0.72 -7.82
CA GLN A 33 4.97 -0.06 -7.41
C GLN A 33 4.73 -0.21 -5.90
N THR A 34 4.99 -1.37 -5.33
CA THR A 34 4.84 -1.61 -3.88
C THR A 34 5.83 -0.76 -3.08
N ILE A 35 7.09 -0.67 -3.52
CA ILE A 35 8.10 0.17 -2.88
C ILE A 35 7.74 1.65 -2.99
N ALA A 36 7.29 2.10 -4.17
CA ALA A 36 6.86 3.47 -4.39
C ALA A 36 5.66 3.84 -3.51
N GLY A 37 4.67 2.95 -3.41
CA GLY A 37 3.53 3.12 -2.50
C GLY A 37 3.95 3.20 -1.03
N ALA A 38 4.84 2.31 -0.57
CA ALA A 38 5.37 2.34 0.78
C ALA A 38 6.15 3.64 1.07
N SER A 39 6.94 4.14 0.11
CA SER A 39 7.67 5.40 0.25
C SER A 39 6.73 6.61 0.36
N LEU A 40 5.65 6.63 -0.41
CA LEU A 40 4.63 7.67 -0.37
C LEU A 40 3.90 7.67 0.98
N VAL A 41 3.50 6.50 1.47
CA VAL A 41 2.90 6.37 2.81
C VAL A 41 3.87 6.82 3.90
N ALA A 42 5.16 6.46 3.81
CA ALA A 42 6.17 6.92 4.76
C ALA A 42 6.33 8.44 4.75
N ALA A 43 6.31 9.07 3.59
CA ALA A 43 6.45 10.52 3.45
C ALA A 43 5.24 11.29 4.00
N VAL A 44 4.02 10.79 3.77
CA VAL A 44 2.78 11.47 4.16
C VAL A 44 2.44 11.27 5.63
N PHE A 45 2.54 10.03 6.13
CA PHE A 45 2.07 9.67 7.48
C PHE A 45 3.17 9.70 8.54
N LEU A 46 4.43 9.59 8.15
CA LEU A 46 5.57 9.56 9.07
C LEU A 46 6.61 10.64 8.74
N PRO A 47 6.23 11.94 8.75
CA PRO A 47 7.13 13.04 8.36
C PRO A 47 8.26 13.30 9.39
N PHE A 48 8.43 12.44 10.41
CA PHE A 48 9.40 12.64 11.47
C PHE A 48 10.83 12.44 10.97
N GLY A 49 11.63 13.50 10.97
CA GLY A 49 13.08 13.46 10.82
C GLY A 49 13.74 13.76 12.17
N PHE A 50 14.70 12.95 12.58
CA PHE A 50 15.39 13.09 13.88
C PHE A 50 16.81 13.61 13.74
N GLY A 51 17.05 14.72 13.09
CA GLY A 51 18.37 15.27 13.12
C GLY A 51 18.76 16.23 12.00
N SER A 52 19.83 16.96 12.24
CA SER A 52 20.42 17.91 11.29
C SER A 52 21.33 17.22 10.25
N CYS A 53 21.67 15.94 10.44
CA CYS A 53 22.54 15.20 9.53
C CYS A 53 21.75 14.52 8.42
N LEU A 54 22.07 14.81 7.17
CA LEU A 54 21.46 14.24 5.97
C LEU A 54 21.51 12.70 5.97
N ILE A 55 22.65 12.13 6.36
CA ILE A 55 22.89 10.69 6.37
C ILE A 55 21.95 9.98 7.37
N VAL A 56 21.78 10.55 8.55
CA VAL A 56 20.89 10.00 9.59
C VAL A 56 19.44 10.00 9.10
N ASN A 57 18.99 11.10 8.49
CA ASN A 57 17.63 11.19 7.93
C ASN A 57 17.39 10.20 6.81
N PHE A 58 18.39 9.95 5.96
CA PHE A 58 18.31 8.95 4.89
C PHE A 58 18.19 7.52 5.45
N VAL A 59 18.98 7.17 6.45
CA VAL A 59 18.88 5.84 7.11
C VAL A 59 17.52 5.67 7.78
N ILE A 60 17.03 6.68 8.48
CA ILE A 60 15.70 6.65 9.11
C ILE A 60 14.59 6.48 8.05
N TYR A 61 14.70 7.14 6.90
CA TYR A 61 13.76 7.01 5.81
C TYR A 61 13.72 5.58 5.25
N ILE A 62 14.86 4.96 5.01
CA ILE A 62 14.95 3.55 4.57
C ILE A 62 14.33 2.62 5.61
N LEU A 63 14.58 2.87 6.90
CA LEU A 63 14.04 2.06 7.98
C LEU A 63 12.51 2.16 8.09
N LYS A 64 11.94 3.34 7.84
CA LYS A 64 10.49 3.53 7.74
C LYS A 64 9.87 2.75 6.59
N ILE A 65 10.49 2.80 5.39
CA ILE A 65 10.03 2.03 4.24
C ILE A 65 10.08 0.53 4.55
N ALA A 66 11.19 0.03 5.11
CA ALA A 66 11.34 -1.37 5.48
C ALA A 66 10.27 -1.80 6.50
N PHE A 67 9.95 -0.97 7.47
CA PHE A 67 8.89 -1.22 8.45
C PHE A 67 7.51 -1.31 7.80
N ILE A 68 7.18 -0.41 6.87
CA ILE A 68 5.91 -0.44 6.14
C ILE A 68 5.82 -1.69 5.26
N LEU A 69 6.90 -2.04 4.55
CA LEU A 69 6.95 -3.26 3.74
C LEU A 69 6.79 -4.52 4.59
N PHE A 70 7.40 -4.55 5.76
CA PHE A 70 7.23 -5.64 6.73
C PHE A 70 5.78 -5.76 7.20
N LEU A 71 5.14 -4.62 7.53
CA LEU A 71 3.71 -4.60 7.87
C LEU A 71 2.83 -5.11 6.72
N LEU A 72 3.10 -4.68 5.49
CA LEU A 72 2.36 -5.17 4.31
C LEU A 72 2.55 -6.66 4.11
N ALA A 73 3.77 -7.19 4.30
CA ALA A 73 4.04 -8.62 4.22
C ALA A 73 3.28 -9.40 5.30
N LEU A 74 3.25 -8.91 6.55
CA LEU A 74 2.45 -9.50 7.62
C LEU A 74 0.95 -9.49 7.30
N MET A 75 0.43 -8.37 6.80
CA MET A 75 -0.96 -8.26 6.39
C MET A 75 -1.30 -9.27 5.29
N ARG A 76 -0.43 -9.41 4.31
CA ARG A 76 -0.60 -10.39 3.21
C ARG A 76 -0.63 -11.85 3.71
N THR A 77 0.15 -12.17 4.74
CA THR A 77 0.22 -13.53 5.29
C THR A 77 -0.89 -13.84 6.29
N LEU A 78 -1.31 -12.85 7.07
CA LEU A 78 -2.31 -13.03 8.14
C LEU A 78 -3.75 -12.96 7.62
N PHE A 79 -4.02 -12.12 6.63
CA PHE A 79 -5.38 -11.97 6.09
C PHE A 79 -5.66 -12.99 5.00
N ALA A 80 -6.73 -13.75 5.22
CA ALA A 80 -7.31 -14.60 4.19
C ALA A 80 -7.75 -13.74 3.00
N ARG A 81 -7.67 -14.30 1.80
CA ARG A 81 -8.06 -13.65 0.56
C ARG A 81 -9.53 -13.22 0.61
N LEU A 82 -9.78 -11.95 0.33
CA LEU A 82 -11.12 -11.39 0.20
C LEU A 82 -11.62 -11.55 -1.24
N ARG A 83 -12.90 -11.91 -1.40
CA ARG A 83 -13.56 -11.83 -2.71
C ARG A 83 -13.73 -10.38 -3.12
N ILE A 84 -13.76 -10.14 -4.45
CA ILE A 84 -13.93 -8.79 -5.02
C ILE A 84 -15.19 -8.11 -4.47
N ASP A 85 -16.29 -8.84 -4.34
CA ASP A 85 -17.56 -8.33 -3.79
C ASP A 85 -17.41 -7.86 -2.34
N GLN A 86 -16.70 -8.64 -1.52
CA GLN A 86 -16.44 -8.29 -0.12
C GLN A 86 -15.55 -7.06 0.00
N MET A 87 -14.54 -6.94 -0.87
CA MET A 87 -13.67 -5.78 -0.92
C MET A 87 -14.43 -4.51 -1.34
N LEU A 88 -15.32 -4.59 -2.34
CA LEU A 88 -16.17 -3.47 -2.75
C LEU A 88 -17.08 -3.01 -1.62
N VAL A 89 -17.77 -3.94 -0.95
CA VAL A 89 -18.63 -3.63 0.19
C VAL A 89 -17.82 -3.00 1.32
N PHE A 90 -16.64 -3.51 1.61
CA PHE A 90 -15.76 -2.96 2.65
C PHE A 90 -15.31 -1.52 2.31
N CYS A 91 -14.89 -1.27 1.07
CA CYS A 91 -14.46 0.06 0.64
C CYS A 91 -15.62 1.07 0.71
N TRP A 92 -16.79 0.73 0.20
CA TRP A 92 -17.92 1.64 0.16
C TRP A 92 -18.62 1.83 1.51
N LYS A 93 -18.77 0.76 2.29
CA LYS A 93 -19.52 0.79 3.55
C LYS A 93 -18.71 1.31 4.73
N TYR A 94 -17.39 1.06 4.74
CA TYR A 94 -16.52 1.41 5.86
C TYR A 94 -15.48 2.48 5.51
N LEU A 95 -14.68 2.27 4.47
CA LEU A 95 -13.56 3.18 4.17
C LEU A 95 -14.04 4.55 3.67
N ALA A 96 -15.00 4.60 2.76
CA ALA A 96 -15.49 5.86 2.20
C ALA A 96 -16.14 6.76 3.27
N PRO A 97 -17.05 6.28 4.16
CA PRO A 97 -17.61 7.11 5.23
C PRO A 97 -16.55 7.58 6.22
N ILE A 98 -15.58 6.75 6.57
CA ILE A 98 -14.49 7.14 7.49
C ILE A 98 -13.63 8.23 6.87
N ALA A 99 -13.27 8.10 5.60
CA ALA A 99 -12.49 9.11 4.89
C ALA A 99 -13.24 10.45 4.79
N LEU A 100 -14.54 10.43 4.50
CA LEU A 100 -15.38 11.62 4.48
C LEU A 100 -15.49 12.28 5.86
N ALA A 101 -15.67 11.48 6.92
CA ALA A 101 -15.69 11.97 8.28
C ALA A 101 -14.36 12.64 8.67
N GLN A 102 -13.23 12.05 8.30
CA GLN A 102 -11.90 12.62 8.54
C GLN A 102 -11.72 13.96 7.81
N ILE A 103 -12.15 14.07 6.56
CA ILE A 103 -12.05 15.30 5.78
C ILE A 103 -12.92 16.39 6.43
N THR A 104 -14.15 16.08 6.80
CA THR A 104 -15.06 17.05 7.46
C THR A 104 -14.51 17.53 8.80
N ILE A 105 -13.97 16.66 9.61
CA ILE A 105 -13.32 17.02 10.89
C ILE A 105 -12.13 17.96 10.64
N ASN A 106 -11.28 17.66 9.66
CA ASN A 106 -10.12 18.50 9.33
C ASN A 106 -10.55 19.90 8.85
N ILE A 107 -11.62 20.00 8.04
CA ILE A 107 -12.16 21.28 7.58
C ILE A 107 -12.70 22.08 8.76
N ILE A 108 -13.44 21.45 9.68
CA ILE A 108 -13.99 22.11 10.87
C ILE A 108 -12.87 22.64 11.76
N ILE A 109 -11.86 21.82 12.05
CA ILE A 109 -10.71 22.24 12.86
C ILE A 109 -9.99 23.43 12.22
N LYS A 110 -9.79 23.38 10.91
CA LYS A 110 -9.12 24.48 10.17
C LYS A 110 -9.96 25.74 10.10
N ALA A 111 -11.29 25.63 10.15
CA ALA A 111 -12.20 26.78 10.15
C ALA A 111 -12.29 27.45 11.52
N TRP A 112 -11.94 26.74 12.60
CA TRP A 112 -11.96 27.26 13.98
C TRP A 112 -10.60 27.80 14.46
N LEU A 113 -9.52 27.45 13.78
CA LEU A 113 -8.16 27.95 14.00
C LEU A 113 -7.84 29.16 13.12
#